data_b5354b5b67fb55c5974f58c426dcf6e5
#
_entry.id   b5354b5b67fb55c5974f58c426dcf6e5
#
_cell.length_a   1.000
_cell.length_b   1.000
_cell.length_c   1.000
_cell.angle_alpha   90.00
_cell.angle_beta   90.00
_cell.angle_gamma   90.00
#
_symmetry.space_group_name_H-M   'P 1'
#
loop_
_entity.id
_entity.type
_entity.pdbx_description
1 polymer ?
#
loop_
_entity_poly.entity_id
_entity_poly.type
_entity_poly.pdbx_seq_one_letter_code
_entity_poly.pdbx_strand_id
1 'polypeptide(L)'
;MDEDKIIFIKNKYTKWYFNIIRNSNPTTSYVEKHHIIPRCIGGSDHRENIVSLTAREHFVCHLLLTKMTTGKVKQAMCWAVGKFAQTNKNQNRKFTSWEYKKIRENISLARTGTKHSEATRKKMSEKRKGKTPWNKGIKQGPHSEESNKARAATLKGRKRTEEFCQKVSEGKKGHTAGMTGKKHSEETLKQMRESALNRYTTK
;
A
#
# COMPACT_ATOMS: atom_id res chain seq x y z
N MET A 1 39.42 -7.65 9.79
CA MET A 1 38.10 -8.17 10.22
C MET A 1 37.26 -6.94 10.50
N ASP A 2 36.41 -6.58 9.53
CA ASP A 2 35.60 -5.36 9.62
C ASP A 2 34.60 -5.51 10.76
N GLU A 3 34.84 -4.76 11.81
CA GLU A 3 33.95 -4.53 12.91
C GLU A 3 32.65 -3.89 12.41
N ASP A 4 31.52 -4.42 12.89
CA ASP A 4 30.25 -3.73 13.04
C ASP A 4 29.38 -3.46 11.81
N LYS A 5 29.00 -4.47 11.08
CA LYS A 5 27.63 -4.46 10.60
C LYS A 5 26.71 -5.00 11.70
N ILE A 6 26.33 -4.13 12.66
CA ILE A 6 25.23 -4.42 13.57
C ILE A 6 23.94 -4.49 12.75
N ILE A 7 23.66 -5.67 12.23
CA ILE A 7 22.51 -5.96 11.37
C ILE A 7 21.22 -5.92 12.19
N PHE A 8 21.30 -6.15 13.49
CA PHE A 8 20.17 -6.24 14.39
C PHE A 8 20.21 -5.15 15.47
N ILE A 9 19.06 -4.51 15.69
CA ILE A 9 18.90 -3.54 16.78
C ILE A 9 18.99 -4.28 18.12
N LYS A 10 19.82 -3.82 19.04
CA LYS A 10 19.90 -4.35 20.42
C LYS A 10 18.63 -4.00 21.19
N ASN A 11 17.67 -4.92 21.26
CA ASN A 11 16.42 -4.75 22.00
C ASN A 11 15.94 -6.08 22.60
N LYS A 12 14.80 -6.06 23.31
CA LYS A 12 14.23 -7.28 23.91
C LYS A 12 13.90 -8.37 22.87
N TYR A 13 13.52 -7.98 21.64
CA TYR A 13 13.17 -8.93 20.58
C TYR A 13 14.41 -9.68 20.06
N THR A 14 15.54 -9.00 20.00
CA THR A 14 16.83 -9.64 19.67
C THR A 14 17.22 -10.68 20.71
N LYS A 15 17.03 -10.35 22.01
CA LYS A 15 17.27 -11.32 23.08
C LYS A 15 16.37 -12.54 22.96
N TRP A 16 15.08 -12.36 22.70
CA TRP A 16 14.12 -13.44 22.53
C TRP A 16 14.42 -14.29 21.29
N TYR A 17 14.79 -13.66 20.20
CA TYR A 17 15.18 -14.35 18.97
C TYR A 17 16.34 -15.31 19.21
N PHE A 18 17.46 -14.82 19.73
CA PHE A 18 18.62 -15.66 19.99
C PHE A 18 18.39 -16.69 21.12
N ASN A 19 17.48 -16.41 22.05
CA ASN A 19 17.08 -17.41 23.03
C ASN A 19 16.36 -18.60 22.37
N ILE A 20 15.44 -18.36 21.44
CA ILE A 20 14.80 -19.42 20.66
C ILE A 20 15.87 -20.21 19.88
N ILE A 21 16.75 -19.52 19.15
CA ILE A 21 17.80 -20.16 18.34
C ILE A 21 18.69 -21.08 19.16
N ARG A 22 19.09 -20.66 20.38
CA ARG A 22 20.00 -21.44 21.24
C ARG A 22 19.31 -22.64 21.90
N ASN A 23 18.06 -22.46 22.28
CA ASN A 23 17.35 -23.45 23.10
C ASN A 23 16.39 -24.33 22.28
N SER A 24 16.28 -24.09 20.98
CA SER A 24 15.42 -24.95 20.14
C SER A 24 16.01 -26.34 20.05
N ASN A 25 15.25 -27.30 20.51
CA ASN A 25 15.51 -28.73 20.36
C ASN A 25 14.19 -29.42 19.99
N PRO A 26 13.77 -29.30 18.71
CA PRO A 26 12.49 -29.83 18.31
C PRO A 26 12.45 -31.35 18.37
N THR A 27 11.58 -31.87 19.21
CA THR A 27 11.29 -33.32 19.35
C THR A 27 10.20 -33.80 18.40
N THR A 28 9.62 -32.89 17.60
CA THR A 28 8.55 -33.20 16.66
C THR A 28 9.09 -33.78 15.35
N SER A 29 8.30 -34.65 14.70
CA SER A 29 8.63 -35.23 13.40
C SER A 29 8.69 -34.21 12.27
N TYR A 30 8.06 -33.03 12.44
CA TYR A 30 8.04 -31.95 11.47
C TYR A 30 8.85 -30.75 11.97
N VAL A 31 9.89 -30.41 11.22
CA VAL A 31 10.76 -29.26 11.49
C VAL A 31 10.96 -28.43 10.22
N GLU A 32 11.20 -27.15 10.41
CA GLU A 32 11.49 -26.21 9.32
C GLU A 32 12.91 -25.62 9.51
N LYS A 33 13.66 -25.53 8.42
CA LYS A 33 15.00 -24.91 8.42
C LYS A 33 14.87 -23.39 8.43
N HIS A 34 15.58 -22.74 9.33
CA HIS A 34 15.61 -21.29 9.50
C HIS A 34 17.03 -20.76 9.42
N HIS A 35 17.24 -19.66 8.66
CA HIS A 35 18.51 -18.97 8.63
C HIS A 35 18.64 -18.04 9.81
N ILE A 36 19.63 -18.25 10.67
CA ILE A 36 19.93 -17.43 11.84
C ILE A 36 20.20 -15.99 11.40
N ILE A 37 21.03 -15.82 10.41
CA ILE A 37 21.20 -14.56 9.67
C ILE A 37 20.48 -14.70 8.32
N PRO A 38 19.42 -13.93 8.07
CA PRO A 38 18.68 -14.02 6.81
C PRO A 38 19.56 -13.73 5.59
N ARG A 39 19.31 -14.43 4.48
CA ARG A 39 20.04 -14.23 3.21
C ARG A 39 20.04 -12.79 2.72
N CYS A 40 18.94 -12.06 2.90
CA CYS A 40 18.81 -10.67 2.43
C CYS A 40 19.75 -9.68 3.16
N ILE A 41 20.43 -10.12 4.22
CA ILE A 41 21.42 -9.36 4.98
C ILE A 41 22.78 -10.05 5.01
N GLY A 42 23.03 -10.94 4.06
CA GLY A 42 24.32 -11.61 3.88
C GLY A 42 24.48 -12.94 4.59
N GLY A 43 23.40 -13.51 5.15
CA GLY A 43 23.44 -14.84 5.74
C GLY A 43 23.74 -15.92 4.70
N SER A 44 24.66 -16.83 5.03
CA SER A 44 25.07 -17.96 4.19
C SER A 44 24.13 -19.15 4.32
N ASP A 45 24.23 -20.09 3.36
CA ASP A 45 23.55 -21.39 3.42
C ASP A 45 24.36 -22.47 4.17
N HIS A 46 25.47 -22.09 4.77
CA HIS A 46 26.29 -23.00 5.56
C HIS A 46 25.52 -23.52 6.79
N ARG A 47 25.82 -24.76 7.16
CA ARG A 47 25.15 -25.45 8.27
C ARG A 47 25.14 -24.64 9.57
N GLU A 48 26.21 -23.86 9.83
CA GLU A 48 26.35 -23.03 11.01
C GLU A 48 25.32 -21.89 11.08
N ASN A 49 24.80 -21.45 9.94
CA ASN A 49 23.77 -20.42 9.84
C ASN A 49 22.36 -21.00 9.76
N ILE A 50 22.18 -22.31 9.86
CA ILE A 50 20.88 -22.96 9.73
C ILE A 50 20.54 -23.69 11.01
N VAL A 51 19.34 -23.40 11.53
CA VAL A 51 18.76 -24.08 12.69
C VAL A 51 17.45 -24.74 12.31
N SER A 52 17.19 -25.93 12.88
CA SER A 52 15.90 -26.62 12.74
C SER A 52 14.96 -26.14 13.84
N LEU A 53 13.78 -25.67 13.47
CA LEU A 53 12.79 -25.11 14.37
C LEU A 53 11.45 -25.83 14.18
N THR A 54 10.61 -25.84 15.21
CA THR A 54 9.20 -26.17 15.03
C THR A 54 8.53 -25.11 14.14
N ALA A 55 7.42 -25.43 13.48
CA ALA A 55 6.69 -24.49 12.65
C ALA A 55 6.27 -23.20 13.42
N ARG A 56 5.95 -23.35 14.72
CA ARG A 56 5.61 -22.22 15.60
C ARG A 56 6.83 -21.33 15.87
N GLU A 57 7.95 -21.92 16.27
CA GLU A 57 9.20 -21.17 16.53
C GLU A 57 9.68 -20.46 15.26
N HIS A 58 9.61 -21.12 14.11
CA HIS A 58 9.99 -20.53 12.83
C HIS A 58 9.14 -19.29 12.51
N PHE A 59 7.81 -19.37 12.67
CA PHE A 59 6.91 -18.23 12.48
C PHE A 59 7.24 -17.09 13.48
N VAL A 60 7.43 -17.41 14.76
CA VAL A 60 7.80 -16.43 15.81
C VAL A 60 9.14 -15.77 15.48
N CYS A 61 10.16 -16.53 15.06
CA CYS A 61 11.46 -15.98 14.64
C CYS A 61 11.30 -14.95 13.52
N HIS A 62 10.51 -15.24 12.51
CA HIS A 62 10.24 -14.27 11.45
C HIS A 62 9.50 -13.01 11.93
N LEU A 63 8.58 -13.13 12.88
CA LEU A 63 7.95 -11.96 13.52
C LEU A 63 8.97 -11.13 14.33
N LEU A 64 9.86 -11.79 15.08
CA LEU A 64 10.90 -11.11 15.83
C LEU A 64 11.87 -10.36 14.91
N LEU A 65 12.27 -10.96 13.80
CA LEU A 65 13.10 -10.32 12.78
C LEU A 65 12.49 -8.99 12.28
N THR A 66 11.17 -8.87 12.17
CA THR A 66 10.54 -7.59 11.80
C THR A 66 10.64 -6.51 12.88
N LYS A 67 10.91 -6.91 14.14
CA LYS A 67 11.03 -6.01 15.29
C LYS A 67 12.47 -5.64 15.63
N MET A 68 13.42 -6.41 15.13
CA MET A 68 14.85 -6.22 15.39
C MET A 68 15.63 -5.73 14.16
N THR A 69 14.92 -5.34 13.10
CA THR A 69 15.50 -4.79 11.87
C THR A 69 14.84 -3.48 11.49
N THR A 70 15.51 -2.66 10.66
CA THR A 70 15.02 -1.36 10.17
C THR A 70 15.11 -1.24 8.65
N GLY A 71 14.54 -0.17 8.10
CA GLY A 71 14.67 0.21 6.70
C GLY A 71 14.26 -0.89 5.72
N LYS A 72 15.05 -1.06 4.68
CA LYS A 72 14.82 -2.08 3.63
C LYS A 72 14.86 -3.51 4.16
N VAL A 73 15.70 -3.76 5.17
CA VAL A 73 15.80 -5.08 5.80
C VAL A 73 14.49 -5.44 6.52
N LYS A 74 13.94 -4.52 7.30
CA LYS A 74 12.63 -4.70 7.94
C LYS A 74 11.54 -5.00 6.90
N GLN A 75 11.55 -4.27 5.79
CA GLN A 75 10.60 -4.50 4.70
C GLN A 75 10.74 -5.93 4.13
N ALA A 76 11.98 -6.40 3.91
CA ALA A 76 12.23 -7.77 3.46
C ALA A 76 11.75 -8.82 4.48
N MET A 77 11.95 -8.57 5.78
CA MET A 77 11.45 -9.45 6.85
C MET A 77 9.91 -9.46 6.89
N CYS A 78 9.26 -8.32 6.70
CA CYS A 78 7.79 -8.27 6.60
C CYS A 78 7.27 -9.08 5.40
N TRP A 79 7.96 -9.05 4.26
CA TRP A 79 7.65 -9.92 3.11
C TRP A 79 7.85 -11.39 3.45
N ALA A 80 8.91 -11.74 4.18
CA ALA A 80 9.16 -13.12 4.60
C ALA A 80 8.01 -13.65 5.48
N VAL A 81 7.52 -12.85 6.44
CA VAL A 81 6.31 -13.19 7.21
C VAL A 81 5.09 -13.37 6.28
N GLY A 82 4.95 -12.51 5.27
CA GLY A 82 3.86 -12.61 4.30
C GLY A 82 3.86 -13.93 3.50
N LYS A 83 5.04 -14.50 3.26
CA LYS A 83 5.17 -15.79 2.54
C LYS A 83 4.60 -16.97 3.32
N PHE A 84 4.45 -16.89 4.63
CA PHE A 84 3.78 -17.94 5.39
C PHE A 84 2.32 -18.14 4.96
N ALA A 85 1.66 -17.11 4.45
CA ALA A 85 0.29 -17.24 3.91
C ALA A 85 0.23 -18.01 2.57
N GLN A 86 1.38 -18.25 1.94
CA GLN A 86 1.43 -19.03 0.70
C GLN A 86 1.54 -20.50 1.07
N THR A 87 0.53 -21.27 0.73
CA THR A 87 0.55 -22.73 0.84
C THR A 87 1.24 -23.33 -0.38
N ASN A 88 2.01 -24.37 -0.18
CA ASN A 88 2.52 -25.23 -1.24
C ASN A 88 2.11 -26.69 -0.98
N LYS A 89 2.33 -27.58 -1.94
CA LYS A 89 1.95 -29.00 -1.84
C LYS A 89 2.51 -29.72 -0.60
N ASN A 90 3.63 -29.21 -0.07
CA ASN A 90 4.35 -29.82 1.05
C ASN A 90 4.03 -29.15 2.41
N GLN A 91 3.31 -28.03 2.41
CA GLN A 91 3.07 -27.22 3.61
C GLN A 91 1.61 -26.78 3.67
N ASN A 92 0.75 -27.65 4.17
CA ASN A 92 -0.65 -27.31 4.44
C ASN A 92 -0.73 -26.59 5.81
N ARG A 93 -0.40 -25.29 5.82
CA ARG A 93 -0.41 -24.49 7.04
C ARG A 93 -1.82 -24.00 7.37
N LYS A 94 -2.27 -24.31 8.58
CA LYS A 94 -3.50 -23.75 9.15
C LYS A 94 -3.10 -22.58 10.05
N PHE A 95 -3.76 -21.44 9.89
CA PHE A 95 -3.50 -20.24 10.68
C PHE A 95 -4.65 -19.95 11.62
N THR A 96 -4.33 -19.54 12.83
CA THR A 96 -5.27 -18.91 13.73
C THR A 96 -5.62 -17.51 13.21
N SER A 97 -6.73 -16.94 13.65
CA SER A 97 -7.13 -15.58 13.29
C SER A 97 -6.08 -14.54 13.70
N TRP A 98 -5.39 -14.77 14.82
CA TRP A 98 -4.30 -13.90 15.28
C TRP A 98 -3.08 -13.95 14.34
N GLU A 99 -2.64 -15.14 13.95
CA GLU A 99 -1.53 -15.32 13.00
C GLU A 99 -1.86 -14.70 11.65
N TYR A 100 -3.07 -14.93 11.14
CA TYR A 100 -3.54 -14.32 9.91
C TYR A 100 -3.52 -12.79 9.99
N LYS A 101 -4.01 -12.21 11.09
CA LYS A 101 -3.93 -10.76 11.34
C LYS A 101 -2.47 -10.28 11.26
N LYS A 102 -1.53 -10.96 11.94
CA LYS A 102 -0.12 -10.59 11.93
C LYS A 102 0.51 -10.67 10.53
N ILE A 103 0.19 -11.70 9.77
CA ILE A 103 0.62 -11.83 8.37
C ILE A 103 0.11 -10.65 7.55
N ARG A 104 -1.18 -10.31 7.66
CA ARG A 104 -1.78 -9.18 6.92
C ARG A 104 -1.17 -7.83 7.28
N GLU A 105 -0.94 -7.57 8.56
CA GLU A 105 -0.26 -6.36 9.05
C GLU A 105 1.15 -6.24 8.44
N ASN A 106 1.93 -7.30 8.44
CA ASN A 106 3.29 -7.31 7.89
C ASN A 106 3.30 -7.14 6.36
N ILE A 107 2.38 -7.76 5.62
CA ILE A 107 2.23 -7.54 4.17
C ILE A 107 1.91 -6.06 3.88
N SER A 108 1.03 -5.45 4.67
CA SER A 108 0.69 -4.03 4.53
C SER A 108 1.91 -3.14 4.74
N LEU A 109 2.66 -3.39 5.82
CA LEU A 109 3.91 -2.66 6.13
C LEU A 109 4.95 -2.82 5.00
N ALA A 110 5.11 -4.02 4.47
CA ALA A 110 6.06 -4.29 3.39
C ALA A 110 5.71 -3.56 2.08
N ARG A 111 4.42 -3.33 1.83
CA ARG A 111 3.93 -2.62 0.63
C ARG A 111 3.96 -1.10 0.78
N THR A 112 3.96 -0.60 2.02
CA THR A 112 3.96 0.85 2.27
C THR A 112 5.22 1.49 1.69
N GLY A 113 5.04 2.54 0.88
CA GLY A 113 6.12 3.28 0.24
C GLY A 113 6.80 2.58 -0.95
N THR A 114 6.39 1.35 -1.32
CA THR A 114 6.92 0.71 -2.52
C THR A 114 6.34 1.34 -3.78
N LYS A 115 7.23 1.67 -4.72
CA LYS A 115 6.85 2.16 -6.05
C LYS A 115 7.34 1.17 -7.10
N HIS A 116 6.56 0.97 -8.14
CA HIS A 116 7.04 0.21 -9.30
C HIS A 116 8.27 0.90 -9.91
N SER A 117 9.25 0.11 -10.34
CA SER A 117 10.39 0.63 -11.09
C SER A 117 9.91 1.33 -12.37
N GLU A 118 10.70 2.25 -12.89
CA GLU A 118 10.38 2.98 -14.11
C GLU A 118 10.16 2.03 -15.29
N ALA A 119 11.00 1.02 -15.43
CA ALA A 119 10.84 -0.03 -16.43
C ALA A 119 9.50 -0.78 -16.31
N THR A 120 9.08 -1.09 -15.08
CA THR A 120 7.77 -1.73 -14.84
C THR A 120 6.63 -0.78 -15.19
N ARG A 121 6.71 0.49 -14.79
CA ARG A 121 5.70 1.50 -15.14
C ARG A 121 5.59 1.69 -16.65
N LYS A 122 6.72 1.72 -17.36
CA LYS A 122 6.76 1.81 -18.83
C LYS A 122 6.08 0.62 -19.47
N LYS A 123 6.42 -0.61 -19.08
CA LYS A 123 5.75 -1.84 -19.56
C LYS A 123 4.24 -1.84 -19.30
N MET A 124 3.81 -1.39 -18.12
CA MET A 124 2.39 -1.27 -17.80
C MET A 124 1.68 -0.24 -18.66
N SER A 125 2.33 0.91 -18.93
CA SER A 125 1.81 1.96 -19.81
C SER A 125 1.69 1.46 -21.25
N GLU A 126 2.73 0.85 -21.78
CA GLU A 126 2.73 0.29 -23.15
C GLU A 126 1.65 -0.78 -23.34
N LYS A 127 1.48 -1.67 -22.35
CA LYS A 127 0.43 -2.69 -22.38
C LYS A 127 -0.99 -2.13 -22.38
N ARG A 128 -1.18 -0.92 -21.83
CA ARG A 128 -2.48 -0.22 -21.78
C ARG A 128 -2.70 0.73 -22.97
N LYS A 129 -1.61 1.14 -23.63
CA LYS A 129 -1.67 2.07 -24.77
C LYS A 129 -2.55 1.49 -25.88
N GLY A 130 -3.46 2.27 -26.39
CA GLY A 130 -4.39 1.87 -27.45
C GLY A 130 -5.58 1.00 -27.00
N LYS A 131 -5.63 0.53 -25.75
CA LYS A 131 -6.78 -0.23 -25.25
C LYS A 131 -7.91 0.72 -24.85
N THR A 132 -9.07 0.50 -25.43
CA THR A 132 -10.28 1.24 -25.04
C THR A 132 -10.72 0.78 -23.64
N PRO A 133 -10.91 1.70 -22.66
CA PRO A 133 -11.49 1.34 -21.38
C PRO A 133 -12.87 0.70 -21.58
N TRP A 134 -13.19 -0.32 -20.78
CA TRP A 134 -14.46 -1.05 -20.86
C TRP A 134 -15.70 -0.16 -20.70
N ASN A 135 -15.54 0.97 -20.01
CA ASN A 135 -16.60 1.94 -19.76
C ASN A 135 -16.58 3.16 -20.70
N LYS A 136 -15.77 3.14 -21.79
CA LYS A 136 -15.76 4.23 -22.77
C LYS A 136 -17.10 4.29 -23.49
N GLY A 137 -17.73 5.44 -23.43
CA GLY A 137 -19.05 5.68 -24.03
C GLY A 137 -20.24 5.23 -23.17
N ILE A 138 -20.00 4.56 -22.05
CA ILE A 138 -21.05 4.23 -21.10
C ILE A 138 -21.30 5.48 -20.24
N LYS A 139 -22.47 6.09 -20.40
CA LYS A 139 -22.91 7.15 -19.48
C LYS A 139 -23.16 6.51 -18.12
N GLN A 140 -22.31 6.82 -17.15
CA GLN A 140 -22.59 6.45 -15.76
C GLN A 140 -23.76 7.29 -15.28
N GLY A 141 -24.76 6.64 -14.70
CA GLY A 141 -25.88 7.35 -14.09
C GLY A 141 -25.42 8.30 -12.97
N PRO A 142 -26.29 9.22 -12.57
CA PRO A 142 -25.98 10.12 -11.47
C PRO A 142 -25.64 9.31 -10.22
N HIS A 143 -24.65 9.79 -9.45
CA HIS A 143 -24.36 9.19 -8.15
C HIS A 143 -25.59 9.24 -7.25
N SER A 144 -25.78 8.23 -6.41
CA SER A 144 -26.86 8.23 -5.44
C SER A 144 -26.76 9.48 -4.53
N GLU A 145 -27.92 9.93 -4.02
CA GLU A 145 -27.95 11.10 -3.10
C GLU A 145 -27.08 10.89 -1.89
N GLU A 146 -27.03 9.67 -1.35
CA GLU A 146 -26.19 9.31 -0.22
C GLU A 146 -24.71 9.47 -0.55
N SER A 147 -24.28 8.99 -1.73
CA SER A 147 -22.91 9.18 -2.22
C SER A 147 -22.57 10.67 -2.42
N ASN A 148 -23.50 11.47 -2.91
CA ASN A 148 -23.32 12.91 -3.09
C ASN A 148 -23.23 13.64 -1.75
N LYS A 149 -24.05 13.25 -0.77
CA LYS A 149 -24.00 13.80 0.60
C LYS A 149 -22.66 13.47 1.27
N ALA A 150 -22.19 12.22 1.16
CA ALA A 150 -20.91 11.79 1.70
C ALA A 150 -19.73 12.57 1.08
N ARG A 151 -19.73 12.76 -0.24
CA ARG A 151 -18.72 13.57 -0.95
C ARG A 151 -18.78 15.04 -0.53
N ALA A 152 -19.96 15.61 -0.43
CA ALA A 152 -20.13 16.99 0.00
C ALA A 152 -19.63 17.18 1.44
N ALA A 153 -19.93 16.26 2.35
CA ALA A 153 -19.44 16.28 3.73
C ALA A 153 -17.91 16.25 3.80
N THR A 154 -17.28 15.38 2.99
CA THR A 154 -15.81 15.28 2.92
C THR A 154 -15.14 16.53 2.37
N LEU A 155 -15.81 17.27 1.50
CA LEU A 155 -15.30 18.49 0.86
C LEU A 155 -15.63 19.76 1.65
N LYS A 156 -16.64 19.71 2.53
CA LYS A 156 -17.08 20.84 3.32
C LYS A 156 -15.96 21.33 4.24
N GLY A 157 -15.62 22.61 4.12
CA GLY A 157 -14.57 23.25 4.94
C GLY A 157 -13.13 22.93 4.53
N ARG A 158 -12.90 22.10 3.52
CA ARG A 158 -11.56 21.79 3.02
C ARG A 158 -10.98 23.00 2.28
N LYS A 159 -10.07 23.72 2.91
CA LYS A 159 -9.31 24.77 2.23
C LYS A 159 -8.19 24.13 1.40
N ARG A 160 -8.02 24.60 0.17
CA ARG A 160 -6.89 24.20 -0.69
C ARG A 160 -5.64 24.92 -0.19
N THR A 161 -4.49 24.25 -0.28
CA THR A 161 -3.22 24.87 0.05
C THR A 161 -2.93 26.05 -0.90
N GLU A 162 -2.21 27.05 -0.42
CA GLU A 162 -1.85 28.23 -1.20
C GLU A 162 -1.04 27.85 -2.45
N GLU A 163 -0.10 26.89 -2.30
CA GLU A 163 0.67 26.32 -3.40
C GLU A 163 -0.22 25.69 -4.48
N PHE A 164 -1.26 24.96 -4.07
CA PHE A 164 -2.22 24.38 -5.02
C PHE A 164 -2.99 25.46 -5.77
N CYS A 165 -3.43 26.51 -5.06
CA CYS A 165 -4.15 27.63 -5.66
C CYS A 165 -3.27 28.38 -6.66
N GLN A 166 -1.99 28.59 -6.35
CA GLN A 166 -1.03 29.21 -7.27
C GLN A 166 -0.85 28.35 -8.53
N LYS A 167 -0.60 27.04 -8.42
CA LYS A 167 -0.47 26.13 -9.56
C LYS A 167 -1.71 26.14 -10.46
N VAL A 168 -2.92 26.16 -9.87
CA VAL A 168 -4.17 26.25 -10.63
C VAL A 168 -4.30 27.60 -11.34
N SER A 169 -3.89 28.69 -10.70
CA SER A 169 -3.89 30.03 -11.28
C SER A 169 -2.93 30.12 -12.45
N GLU A 170 -1.69 29.64 -12.27
CA GLU A 170 -0.66 29.61 -13.31
C GLU A 170 -1.09 28.75 -14.51
N GLY A 171 -1.66 27.56 -14.26
CA GLY A 171 -2.17 26.69 -15.31
C GLY A 171 -3.35 27.28 -16.10
N LYS A 172 -4.05 28.28 -15.55
CA LYS A 172 -5.13 29.00 -16.23
C LYS A 172 -4.68 30.29 -16.94
N LYS A 173 -3.46 30.76 -16.69
CA LYS A 173 -2.91 31.90 -17.39
C LYS A 173 -2.80 31.58 -18.89
N GLY A 174 -3.36 32.44 -19.72
CA GLY A 174 -3.36 32.28 -21.18
C GLY A 174 -4.47 31.39 -21.73
N HIS A 175 -5.24 30.70 -20.89
CA HIS A 175 -6.44 30.02 -21.36
C HIS A 175 -7.62 30.97 -21.39
N THR A 176 -8.16 31.22 -22.58
CA THR A 176 -9.43 31.94 -22.72
C THR A 176 -10.54 31.12 -22.06
N ALA A 177 -11.36 31.75 -21.23
CA ALA A 177 -12.54 31.09 -20.69
C ALA A 177 -13.39 30.56 -21.85
N GLY A 178 -13.94 29.35 -21.72
CA GLY A 178 -14.63 28.66 -22.80
C GLY A 178 -15.79 29.44 -23.46
N MET A 179 -16.26 30.50 -22.80
CA MET A 179 -17.30 31.42 -23.27
C MET A 179 -16.75 32.78 -23.72
N THR A 180 -15.43 33.00 -23.67
CA THR A 180 -14.84 34.27 -24.12
C THR A 180 -15.10 34.46 -25.62
N GLY A 181 -15.78 35.55 -25.96
CA GLY A 181 -16.18 35.86 -27.34
C GLY A 181 -17.43 35.11 -27.86
N LYS A 182 -18.01 34.19 -27.07
CA LYS A 182 -19.28 33.52 -27.45
C LYS A 182 -20.45 34.24 -26.78
N LYS A 183 -21.48 34.52 -27.56
CA LYS A 183 -22.76 35.04 -27.04
C LYS A 183 -23.71 33.87 -26.79
N HIS A 184 -24.49 33.96 -25.72
CA HIS A 184 -25.59 33.01 -25.50
C HIS A 184 -26.65 33.18 -26.59
N SER A 185 -27.27 32.07 -26.96
CA SER A 185 -28.43 32.14 -27.86
C SER A 185 -29.59 32.91 -27.18
N GLU A 186 -30.48 33.52 -27.98
CA GLU A 186 -31.63 34.25 -27.43
C GLU A 186 -32.49 33.37 -26.52
N GLU A 187 -32.64 32.10 -26.90
CA GLU A 187 -33.36 31.11 -26.10
C GLU A 187 -32.72 30.87 -24.72
N THR A 188 -31.40 30.75 -24.70
CA THR A 188 -30.65 30.64 -23.43
C THR A 188 -30.79 31.89 -22.57
N LEU A 189 -30.72 33.07 -23.18
CA LEU A 189 -30.93 34.35 -22.50
C LEU A 189 -32.36 34.48 -21.94
N LYS A 190 -33.38 33.99 -22.67
CA LYS A 190 -34.75 33.94 -22.18
C LYS A 190 -34.90 33.05 -20.98
N GLN A 191 -34.38 31.82 -21.03
CA GLN A 191 -34.39 30.87 -19.91
C GLN A 191 -33.66 31.43 -18.67
N MET A 192 -32.54 32.14 -18.87
CA MET A 192 -31.81 32.80 -17.75
C MET A 192 -32.66 33.92 -17.09
N ARG A 193 -33.39 34.72 -17.92
CA ARG A 193 -34.28 35.77 -17.43
C ARG A 193 -35.46 35.18 -16.63
N GLU A 194 -36.10 34.15 -17.15
CA GLU A 194 -37.21 33.45 -16.50
C GLU A 194 -36.73 32.78 -15.17
N SER A 195 -35.58 32.18 -15.16
CA SER A 195 -35.01 31.60 -13.95
C SER A 195 -34.66 32.67 -12.91
N ALA A 196 -34.20 33.82 -13.34
CA ALA A 196 -33.95 34.95 -12.46
C ALA A 196 -35.24 35.52 -11.85
N LEU A 197 -36.27 35.71 -12.69
CA LEU A 197 -37.60 36.17 -12.24
C LEU A 197 -38.21 35.23 -11.20
N ASN A 198 -38.17 33.91 -11.45
CA ASN A 198 -38.71 32.89 -10.55
C ASN A 198 -37.99 32.86 -9.16
N ARG A 199 -36.72 33.25 -9.08
CA ARG A 199 -36.03 33.38 -7.80
C ARG A 199 -36.50 34.51 -6.93
N TYR A 200 -37.10 35.55 -7.52
CA TYR A 200 -37.58 36.72 -6.82
C TYR A 200 -39.09 36.69 -6.55
N THR A 201 -39.84 35.80 -7.24
CA THR A 201 -41.29 35.67 -7.07
C THR A 201 -41.71 34.54 -6.13
N THR A 202 -40.77 33.68 -5.73
CA THR A 202 -40.98 32.57 -4.76
C THR A 202 -40.39 32.95 -3.39
N LYS A 203 -40.84 34.03 -2.80
CA LYS A 203 -40.67 34.34 -1.38
C LYS A 203 -42.02 34.53 -0.72
#